data_d61630eac670c005213edc819d463284
#
_entry.id   d61630eac670c005213edc819d463284
#
_cell.length_a   1.000
_cell.length_b   1.000
_cell.length_c   1.000
_cell.angle_alpha   90.00
_cell.angle_beta   90.00
_cell.angle_gamma   90.00
#
_symmetry.space_group_name_H-M   'P 1'
#
loop_
_entity.id
_entity.type
_entity.pdbx_description
1 polymer ?
#
loop_
_entity_poly.entity_id
_entity_poly.type
_entity_poly.pdbx_seq_one_letter_code
_entity_poly.pdbx_strand_id
1 'polypeptide(L)'
;MKTLILGGSPRPRGDTAGLIGIVRESLMGEVRVVDAYRCDVSPCVDCRYCWEHPGCAIDDGMGEIYDYIRDCGNILIASPIYFSELTGRLLDLGSRLQTYFCARHFRGEEPIPSPKRGAVILVGGGDGNMDKAYDTARTLLRHMGCREVHELVSAHDTNARPAVQDERAVEGARSIAAFFNSDDRFLSF
;
A
#
# COMPACT_ATOMS: atom_id res chain seq x y z
N MET A 1 -14.99 5.20 7.93
CA MET A 1 -14.36 4.49 6.81
C MET A 1 -13.14 3.74 7.33
N LYS A 2 -12.74 2.61 6.72
CA LYS A 2 -11.51 1.89 7.11
C LYS A 2 -10.39 2.19 6.11
N THR A 3 -9.19 2.45 6.60
CA THR A 3 -7.98 2.70 5.78
C THR A 3 -6.88 1.70 6.16
N LEU A 4 -6.33 1.00 5.16
CA LEU A 4 -5.14 0.18 5.31
C LEU A 4 -3.91 0.97 4.88
N ILE A 5 -2.86 0.95 5.70
CA ILE A 5 -1.55 1.51 5.35
C ILE A 5 -0.52 0.36 5.36
N LEU A 6 0.10 0.11 4.22
CA LEU A 6 1.19 -0.84 4.07
C LEU A 6 2.52 -0.08 4.09
N GLY A 7 3.23 -0.15 5.21
CA GLY A 7 4.49 0.54 5.45
C GLY A 7 5.69 -0.35 5.15
N GLY A 8 6.52 0.04 4.17
CA GLY A 8 7.72 -0.68 3.74
C GLY A 8 9.03 -0.18 4.35
N SER A 9 9.01 0.58 5.45
CA SER A 9 10.23 1.14 6.03
C SER A 9 10.80 0.27 7.14
N PRO A 10 12.12 -0.08 7.12
CA PRO A 10 12.78 -0.73 8.25
C PRO A 10 12.94 0.20 9.45
N ARG A 11 12.87 1.53 9.25
CA ARG A 11 13.06 2.55 10.29
C ARG A 11 11.72 3.04 10.84
N PRO A 12 11.34 2.70 12.09
CA PRO A 12 10.03 3.05 12.66
C PRO A 12 9.86 4.56 12.91
N ARG A 13 10.95 5.31 12.92
CA ARG A 13 10.99 6.78 13.07
C ARG A 13 11.68 7.45 11.89
N GLY A 14 11.70 6.78 10.71
CA GLY A 14 12.28 7.34 9.49
C GLY A 14 11.29 8.22 8.74
N ASP A 15 11.75 8.75 7.62
CA ASP A 15 11.02 9.71 6.79
C ASP A 15 9.68 9.18 6.30
N THR A 16 9.64 7.92 5.83
CA THR A 16 8.39 7.26 5.43
C THR A 16 7.39 7.20 6.58
N ALA A 17 7.84 6.85 7.80
CA ALA A 17 6.99 6.81 8.97
C ALA A 17 6.48 8.20 9.38
N GLY A 18 7.31 9.24 9.20
CA GLY A 18 6.91 10.63 9.40
C GLY A 18 5.76 11.05 8.49
N LEU A 19 5.87 10.76 7.19
CA LEU A 19 4.78 11.06 6.23
C LEU A 19 3.52 10.23 6.49
N ILE A 20 3.65 8.94 6.85
CA ILE A 20 2.51 8.12 7.31
C ILE A 20 1.83 8.78 8.53
N GLY A 21 2.61 9.33 9.47
CA GLY A 21 2.09 10.05 10.64
C GLY A 21 1.19 11.22 10.22
N ILE A 22 1.65 12.06 9.29
CA ILE A 22 0.89 13.20 8.77
C ILE A 22 -0.44 12.77 8.11
N VAL A 23 -0.41 11.71 7.30
CA VAL A 23 -1.64 11.14 6.72
C VAL A 23 -2.60 10.72 7.82
N ARG A 24 -2.11 9.96 8.82
CA ARG A 24 -2.93 9.41 9.91
C ARG A 24 -3.59 10.46 10.78
N GLU A 25 -2.90 11.56 11.08
CA GLU A 25 -3.42 12.67 11.89
C GLU A 25 -4.67 13.30 11.29
N SER A 26 -4.81 13.25 9.96
CA SER A 26 -5.91 13.87 9.23
C SER A 26 -6.96 12.86 8.74
N LEU A 27 -6.73 11.54 8.89
CA LEU A 27 -7.68 10.51 8.48
C LEU A 27 -8.86 10.40 9.45
N MET A 28 -10.05 10.24 8.87
CA MET A 28 -11.27 9.91 9.62
C MET A 28 -11.53 8.41 9.59
N GLY A 29 -11.99 7.87 10.73
CA GLY A 29 -12.36 6.47 10.86
C GLY A 29 -11.23 5.56 11.33
N GLU A 30 -11.38 4.26 11.06
CA GLU A 30 -10.44 3.24 11.52
C GLU A 30 -9.21 3.17 10.60
N VAL A 31 -8.02 3.15 11.18
CA VAL A 31 -6.75 3.05 10.45
C VAL A 31 -5.94 1.85 10.97
N ARG A 32 -5.66 0.90 10.07
CA ARG A 32 -4.71 -0.18 10.35
C ARG A 32 -3.39 0.07 9.62
N VAL A 33 -2.30 0.07 10.35
CA VAL A 33 -0.95 0.13 9.79
C VAL A 33 -0.32 -1.26 9.85
N VAL A 34 0.10 -1.78 8.72
CA VAL A 34 0.90 -3.01 8.60
C VAL A 34 2.33 -2.60 8.29
N ASP A 35 3.23 -2.88 9.21
CA ASP A 35 4.67 -2.68 9.03
C ASP A 35 5.25 -3.97 8.42
N ALA A 36 5.66 -3.90 7.15
CA ALA A 36 6.18 -5.05 6.41
C ALA A 36 7.44 -5.67 7.04
N TYR A 37 8.19 -4.90 7.83
CA TYR A 37 9.39 -5.40 8.53
C TYR A 37 9.08 -6.07 9.87
N ARG A 38 7.84 -5.93 10.39
CA ARG A 38 7.46 -6.42 11.73
C ARG A 38 6.23 -7.31 11.71
N CYS A 39 5.52 -7.37 10.58
CA CYS A 39 4.41 -8.31 10.44
C CYS A 39 4.93 -9.73 10.25
N ASP A 40 4.17 -10.70 10.76
CA ASP A 40 4.42 -12.13 10.55
C ASP A 40 3.81 -12.56 9.21
N VAL A 41 4.51 -12.22 8.11
CA VAL A 41 4.09 -12.59 6.73
C VAL A 41 5.30 -13.13 5.98
N SER A 42 5.18 -14.37 5.52
CA SER A 42 6.15 -15.02 4.64
C SER A 42 5.85 -14.68 3.17
N PRO A 43 6.86 -14.62 2.28
CA PRO A 43 6.63 -14.42 0.84
C PRO A 43 5.87 -15.61 0.22
N CYS A 44 5.31 -15.38 -0.97
CA CYS A 44 4.71 -16.44 -1.78
C CYS A 44 5.79 -17.44 -2.24
N VAL A 45 5.51 -18.73 -2.11
CA VAL A 45 6.41 -19.84 -2.51
C VAL A 45 5.94 -20.56 -3.78
N ASP A 46 5.01 -19.95 -4.53
CA ASP A 46 4.41 -20.51 -5.77
C ASP A 46 3.90 -21.96 -5.60
N CYS A 47 3.27 -22.27 -4.47
CA CYS A 47 2.70 -23.60 -4.22
C CYS A 47 1.45 -23.92 -5.08
N ARG A 48 0.91 -22.94 -5.81
CA ARG A 48 -0.25 -23.03 -6.70
C ARG A 48 -1.59 -23.40 -6.04
N TYR A 49 -1.64 -23.50 -4.73
CA TYR A 49 -2.89 -23.79 -4.01
C TYR A 49 -4.03 -22.84 -4.43
N CYS A 50 -3.73 -21.54 -4.56
CA CYS A 50 -4.71 -20.51 -4.93
C CYS A 50 -5.16 -20.56 -6.41
N TRP A 51 -4.63 -21.47 -7.24
CA TRP A 51 -5.15 -21.70 -8.57
C TRP A 51 -6.51 -22.42 -8.54
N GLU A 52 -6.67 -23.34 -7.59
CA GLU A 52 -7.84 -24.21 -7.46
C GLU A 52 -8.71 -23.87 -6.24
N HIS A 53 -8.11 -23.23 -5.22
CA HIS A 53 -8.77 -22.97 -3.94
C HIS A 53 -8.75 -21.48 -3.58
N PRO A 54 -9.84 -20.94 -2.96
CA PRO A 54 -9.83 -19.61 -2.41
C PRO A 54 -8.78 -19.44 -1.30
N GLY A 55 -8.15 -18.26 -1.25
CA GLY A 55 -7.18 -17.93 -0.21
C GLY A 55 -5.77 -18.43 -0.51
N CYS A 56 -4.96 -18.55 0.53
CA CYS A 56 -3.57 -18.99 0.48
C CYS A 56 -3.35 -20.17 1.43
N ALA A 57 -2.47 -21.11 1.04
CA ALA A 57 -2.12 -22.27 1.87
C ALA A 57 -1.20 -21.91 3.06
N ILE A 58 -0.53 -20.77 3.00
CA ILE A 58 0.35 -20.33 4.09
C ILE A 58 -0.52 -19.69 5.18
N ASP A 59 -0.53 -20.31 6.36
CA ASP A 59 -1.24 -19.82 7.55
C ASP A 59 -0.30 -18.94 8.37
N ASP A 60 -0.45 -17.62 8.19
CA ASP A 60 0.34 -16.59 8.87
C ASP A 60 -0.46 -15.29 8.98
N GLY A 61 0.15 -14.21 9.45
CA GLY A 61 -0.49 -12.90 9.62
C GLY A 61 -1.11 -12.29 8.36
N MET A 62 -0.88 -12.89 7.18
CA MET A 62 -1.51 -12.42 5.95
C MET A 62 -3.03 -12.66 5.92
N GLY A 63 -3.54 -13.65 6.64
CA GLY A 63 -4.98 -13.91 6.75
C GLY A 63 -5.76 -12.69 7.20
N GLU A 64 -5.34 -12.06 8.30
CA GLU A 64 -5.95 -10.85 8.82
C GLU A 64 -5.81 -9.64 7.86
N ILE A 65 -4.70 -9.59 7.10
CA ILE A 65 -4.49 -8.54 6.11
C ILE A 65 -5.46 -8.70 4.95
N TYR A 66 -5.71 -9.92 4.47
CA TYR A 66 -6.72 -10.20 3.44
C TYR A 66 -8.12 -9.76 3.88
N ASP A 67 -8.50 -10.08 5.11
CA ASP A 67 -9.79 -9.67 5.67
C ASP A 67 -9.90 -8.15 5.72
N TYR A 68 -8.85 -7.47 6.17
CA TYR A 68 -8.85 -6.02 6.21
C TYR A 68 -8.85 -5.38 4.80
N ILE A 69 -8.12 -5.94 3.84
CA ILE A 69 -8.17 -5.52 2.44
C ILE A 69 -9.61 -5.65 1.90
N ARG A 70 -10.31 -6.74 2.19
CA ARG A 70 -11.69 -6.92 1.74
C ARG A 70 -12.61 -5.82 2.27
N ASP A 71 -12.46 -5.44 3.53
CA ASP A 71 -13.38 -4.55 4.25
C ASP A 71 -13.03 -3.07 4.17
N CYS A 72 -11.78 -2.70 3.88
CA CYS A 72 -11.38 -1.30 3.83
C CYS A 72 -11.83 -0.60 2.54
N GLY A 73 -12.00 0.72 2.61
CA GLY A 73 -12.29 1.55 1.44
C GLY A 73 -11.06 2.23 0.85
N ASN A 74 -9.98 2.36 1.64
CA ASN A 74 -8.76 3.07 1.26
C ASN A 74 -7.52 2.25 1.54
N ILE A 75 -6.52 2.32 0.63
CA ILE A 75 -5.23 1.64 0.80
C ILE A 75 -4.09 2.60 0.45
N LEU A 76 -3.17 2.81 1.39
CA LEU A 76 -1.93 3.54 1.18
C LEU A 76 -0.75 2.56 1.16
N ILE A 77 0.09 2.64 0.12
CA ILE A 77 1.42 2.02 0.10
C ILE A 77 2.45 3.12 0.35
N ALA A 78 3.28 2.97 1.38
CA ALA A 78 4.34 3.91 1.71
C ALA A 78 5.67 3.19 1.89
N SER A 79 6.68 3.55 1.08
CA SER A 79 7.98 2.85 1.06
C SER A 79 9.16 3.79 0.84
N PRO A 80 10.29 3.55 1.50
CA PRO A 80 11.55 4.06 0.95
C PRO A 80 11.88 3.31 -0.34
N ILE A 81 12.73 3.90 -1.16
CA ILE A 81 13.18 3.31 -2.43
C ILE A 81 14.55 2.66 -2.24
N TYR A 82 14.65 1.40 -2.65
CA TYR A 82 15.89 0.66 -2.74
C TYR A 82 16.11 0.20 -4.18
N PHE A 83 17.15 0.68 -4.84
CA PHE A 83 17.45 0.35 -6.24
C PHE A 83 16.28 0.62 -7.20
N SER A 84 15.65 1.79 -7.06
CA SER A 84 14.48 2.21 -7.83
C SER A 84 13.24 1.32 -7.64
N GLU A 85 13.17 0.54 -6.57
CA GLU A 85 12.06 -0.38 -6.28
C GLU A 85 11.57 -0.22 -4.84
N LEU A 86 10.38 -0.76 -4.56
CA LEU A 86 9.87 -0.94 -3.19
C LEU A 86 10.83 -1.83 -2.38
N THR A 87 10.78 -1.72 -1.07
CA THR A 87 11.64 -2.56 -0.22
C THR A 87 11.28 -4.04 -0.33
N GLY A 88 12.27 -4.92 -0.21
CA GLY A 88 12.08 -6.37 -0.33
C GLY A 88 10.98 -6.91 0.57
N ARG A 89 10.93 -6.48 1.86
CA ARG A 89 9.88 -6.93 2.78
C ARG A 89 8.47 -6.49 2.36
N LEU A 90 8.33 -5.33 1.74
CA LEU A 90 7.04 -4.90 1.19
C LEU A 90 6.67 -5.71 -0.07
N LEU A 91 7.66 -6.07 -0.88
CA LEU A 91 7.48 -6.98 -2.02
C LEU A 91 7.14 -8.41 -1.58
N ASP A 92 7.72 -8.91 -0.47
CA ASP A 92 7.34 -10.20 0.12
C ASP A 92 5.84 -10.22 0.45
N LEU A 93 5.35 -9.18 1.14
CA LEU A 93 3.93 -9.01 1.42
C LEU A 93 3.11 -8.89 0.12
N GLY A 94 3.57 -8.06 -0.82
CA GLY A 94 2.92 -7.87 -2.12
C GLY A 94 2.82 -9.15 -2.93
N SER A 95 3.81 -10.06 -2.85
CA SER A 95 3.82 -11.36 -3.54
C SER A 95 2.64 -12.24 -3.13
N ARG A 96 2.11 -12.06 -1.92
CA ARG A 96 0.96 -12.80 -1.40
C ARG A 96 -0.37 -12.38 -2.05
N LEU A 97 -0.41 -11.24 -2.76
CA LEU A 97 -1.58 -10.84 -3.57
C LEU A 97 -1.78 -11.74 -4.81
N GLN A 98 -0.87 -12.67 -5.05
CA GLN A 98 -1.03 -13.72 -6.06
C GLN A 98 -2.37 -14.46 -5.92
N THR A 99 -2.90 -14.59 -4.70
CA THR A 99 -4.23 -15.20 -4.49
C THR A 99 -5.36 -14.41 -5.19
N TYR A 100 -5.26 -13.08 -5.25
CA TYR A 100 -6.24 -12.24 -5.94
C TYR A 100 -6.10 -12.29 -7.47
N PHE A 101 -4.86 -12.37 -7.95
CA PHE A 101 -4.61 -12.63 -9.36
C PHE A 101 -5.20 -13.98 -9.78
N CYS A 102 -4.90 -15.03 -9.03
CA CYS A 102 -5.37 -16.39 -9.31
C CYS A 102 -6.89 -16.53 -9.23
N ALA A 103 -7.54 -15.85 -8.28
CA ALA A 103 -9.00 -15.82 -8.20
C ALA A 103 -9.61 -15.35 -9.52
N ARG A 104 -9.12 -14.23 -10.06
CA ARG A 104 -9.65 -13.67 -11.32
C ARG A 104 -9.24 -14.47 -12.54
N HIS A 105 -7.99 -14.95 -12.60
CA HIS A 105 -7.42 -15.54 -13.80
C HIS A 105 -7.78 -17.02 -13.98
N PHE A 106 -7.76 -17.80 -12.91
CA PHE A 106 -7.96 -19.26 -12.98
C PHE A 106 -9.34 -19.70 -12.51
N ARG A 107 -9.96 -18.96 -11.57
CA ARG A 107 -11.25 -19.37 -11.00
C ARG A 107 -12.44 -18.51 -11.44
N GLY A 108 -12.18 -17.38 -12.15
CA GLY A 108 -13.25 -16.49 -12.59
C GLY A 108 -13.99 -15.77 -11.43
N GLU A 109 -13.33 -15.63 -10.28
CA GLU A 109 -13.91 -15.03 -9.08
C GLU A 109 -13.46 -13.59 -8.90
N GLU A 110 -14.29 -12.72 -8.30
CA GLU A 110 -13.89 -11.40 -7.87
C GLU A 110 -13.73 -11.36 -6.34
N PRO A 111 -12.49 -11.42 -5.82
CA PRO A 111 -12.24 -11.51 -4.39
C PRO A 111 -12.45 -10.19 -3.64
N ILE A 112 -12.54 -9.07 -4.36
CA ILE A 112 -12.70 -7.72 -3.78
C ILE A 112 -14.06 -7.17 -4.19
N PRO A 113 -15.06 -7.15 -3.27
CA PRO A 113 -16.44 -6.87 -3.61
C PRO A 113 -16.73 -5.40 -3.94
N SER A 114 -15.89 -4.49 -3.46
CA SER A 114 -16.11 -3.05 -3.62
C SER A 114 -14.87 -2.33 -4.12
N PRO A 115 -15.01 -1.34 -5.00
CA PRO A 115 -13.89 -0.51 -5.45
C PRO A 115 -13.31 0.27 -4.28
N LYS A 116 -12.01 0.53 -4.36
CA LYS A 116 -11.25 1.23 -3.32
C LYS A 116 -10.48 2.40 -3.89
N ARG A 117 -10.12 3.33 -3.01
CA ARG A 117 -9.14 4.38 -3.30
C ARG A 117 -7.75 3.94 -2.90
N GLY A 118 -6.77 4.26 -3.72
CA GLY A 118 -5.37 3.98 -3.48
C GLY A 118 -4.53 5.24 -3.39
N ALA A 119 -3.42 5.18 -2.67
CA ALA A 119 -2.39 6.21 -2.69
C ALA A 119 -1.01 5.60 -2.53
N VAL A 120 0.02 6.33 -2.98
CA VAL A 120 1.41 5.90 -2.88
C VAL A 120 2.26 7.04 -2.34
N ILE A 121 3.09 6.74 -1.33
CA ILE A 121 4.16 7.61 -0.82
C ILE A 121 5.49 6.91 -1.06
N LEU A 122 6.42 7.56 -1.77
CA LEU A 122 7.78 7.08 -2.00
C LEU A 122 8.81 8.05 -1.44
N VAL A 123 9.83 7.51 -0.77
CA VAL A 123 10.87 8.30 -0.10
C VAL A 123 12.24 7.86 -0.59
N GLY A 124 13.01 8.77 -1.19
CA GLY A 124 14.37 8.56 -1.66
C GLY A 124 15.40 9.28 -0.79
N GLY A 125 16.50 8.58 -0.45
CA GLY A 125 17.64 9.18 0.25
C GLY A 125 18.43 10.17 -0.63
N GLY A 126 18.34 10.02 -1.96
CA GLY A 126 18.89 10.89 -2.99
C GLY A 126 17.83 11.23 -4.02
N ASP A 127 18.26 11.56 -5.25
CA ASP A 127 17.46 11.98 -6.40
C ASP A 127 17.02 10.82 -7.33
N GLY A 128 17.14 9.58 -6.88
CA GLY A 128 16.88 8.39 -7.69
C GLY A 128 15.46 8.34 -8.26
N ASN A 129 15.34 7.78 -9.50
CA ASN A 129 14.06 7.61 -10.19
C ASN A 129 13.11 6.70 -9.40
N MET A 130 11.87 7.11 -9.29
CA MET A 130 10.79 6.43 -8.55
C MET A 130 9.77 5.71 -9.44
N ASP A 131 9.86 5.85 -10.77
CA ASP A 131 8.84 5.37 -11.71
C ASP A 131 8.57 3.86 -11.57
N LYS A 132 9.63 3.06 -11.48
CA LYS A 132 9.52 1.62 -11.34
C LYS A 132 8.82 1.22 -10.03
N ALA A 133 9.22 1.82 -8.90
CA ALA A 133 8.59 1.57 -7.61
C ALA A 133 7.12 2.01 -7.62
N TYR A 134 6.82 3.12 -8.29
CA TYR A 134 5.44 3.61 -8.43
C TYR A 134 4.59 2.66 -9.27
N ASP A 135 5.09 2.17 -10.41
CA ASP A 135 4.38 1.20 -11.24
C ASP A 135 4.11 -0.11 -10.49
N THR A 136 5.11 -0.60 -9.73
CA THR A 136 4.93 -1.77 -8.86
C THR A 136 3.83 -1.51 -7.83
N ALA A 137 3.89 -0.39 -7.11
CA ALA A 137 2.89 -0.03 -6.11
C ALA A 137 1.47 0.07 -6.70
N ARG A 138 1.33 0.73 -7.86
CA ARG A 138 0.03 0.81 -8.57
C ARG A 138 -0.50 -0.55 -8.98
N THR A 139 0.38 -1.45 -9.40
CA THR A 139 0.00 -2.83 -9.75
C THR A 139 -0.54 -3.57 -8.53
N LEU A 140 0.13 -3.47 -7.38
CA LEU A 140 -0.34 -4.04 -6.12
C LEU A 140 -1.69 -3.44 -5.70
N LEU A 141 -1.84 -2.11 -5.77
CA LEU A 141 -3.10 -1.42 -5.47
C LEU A 141 -4.26 -1.91 -6.36
N ARG A 142 -4.02 -2.11 -7.67
CA ARG A 142 -5.05 -2.65 -8.59
C ARG A 142 -5.48 -4.07 -8.18
N HIS A 143 -4.54 -4.93 -7.80
CA HIS A 143 -4.88 -6.27 -7.32
C HIS A 143 -5.70 -6.24 -6.03
N MET A 144 -5.51 -5.24 -5.17
CA MET A 144 -6.30 -5.00 -3.97
C MET A 144 -7.62 -4.25 -4.23
N GLY A 145 -7.99 -4.01 -5.49
CA GLY A 145 -9.28 -3.42 -5.88
C GLY A 145 -9.30 -1.89 -5.95
N CYS A 146 -8.15 -1.21 -5.89
CA CYS A 146 -8.11 0.24 -6.07
C CYS A 146 -8.38 0.62 -7.52
N ARG A 147 -9.46 1.36 -7.76
CA ARG A 147 -9.88 1.86 -9.09
C ARG A 147 -9.43 3.30 -9.31
N GLU A 148 -9.36 4.05 -8.25
CA GLU A 148 -8.91 5.42 -8.24
C GLU A 148 -7.64 5.53 -7.39
N VAL A 149 -6.59 6.14 -7.93
CA VAL A 149 -5.30 6.27 -7.25
C VAL A 149 -4.89 7.73 -7.25
N HIS A 150 -4.62 8.27 -6.06
CA HIS A 150 -4.10 9.62 -5.87
C HIS A 150 -2.77 9.80 -6.62
N GLU A 151 -2.45 11.02 -7.00
CA GLU A 151 -1.13 11.36 -7.55
C GLU A 151 -0.01 10.92 -6.59
N LEU A 152 1.14 10.55 -7.17
CA LEU A 152 2.30 10.14 -6.38
C LEU A 152 2.74 11.25 -5.43
N VAL A 153 2.87 10.93 -4.16
CA VAL A 153 3.54 11.76 -3.18
C VAL A 153 4.96 11.25 -2.98
N SER A 154 5.94 12.13 -3.17
CA SER A 154 7.35 11.74 -3.07
C SER A 154 8.16 12.74 -2.25
N ALA A 155 9.20 12.23 -1.59
CA ALA A 155 10.25 13.03 -0.98
C ALA A 155 11.60 12.53 -1.46
N HIS A 156 12.45 13.45 -1.90
CA HIS A 156 13.81 13.17 -2.39
C HIS A 156 14.85 13.76 -1.42
N ASP A 157 16.11 13.32 -1.57
CA ASP A 157 17.25 13.83 -0.81
C ASP A 157 17.06 13.81 0.71
N THR A 158 16.34 12.80 1.22
CA THR A 158 16.05 12.69 2.66
C THR A 158 17.28 12.39 3.51
N ASN A 159 18.43 12.06 2.90
CA ASN A 159 19.71 12.03 3.59
C ASN A 159 20.20 13.43 3.99
N ALA A 160 19.80 14.48 3.26
CA ALA A 160 20.17 15.87 3.53
C ALA A 160 19.08 16.61 4.32
N ARG A 161 17.79 16.35 4.02
CA ARG A 161 16.66 17.03 4.65
C ARG A 161 15.54 16.03 4.94
N PRO A 162 15.11 15.87 6.21
CA PRO A 162 14.00 14.99 6.56
C PRO A 162 12.73 15.26 5.73
N ALA A 163 12.01 14.22 5.31
CA ALA A 163 10.81 14.35 4.48
C ALA A 163 9.72 15.22 5.11
N VAL A 164 9.64 15.25 6.43
CA VAL A 164 8.68 16.10 7.18
C VAL A 164 9.01 17.60 7.12
N GLN A 165 10.18 17.97 6.59
CA GLN A 165 10.58 19.34 6.30
C GLN A 165 10.40 19.71 4.82
N ASP A 166 9.99 18.75 3.99
CA ASP A 166 9.65 19.01 2.60
C ASP A 166 8.17 19.41 2.52
N GLU A 167 7.91 20.70 2.28
CA GLU A 167 6.55 21.26 2.24
C GLU A 167 5.66 20.55 1.22
N ARG A 168 6.21 20.16 0.05
CA ARG A 168 5.45 19.46 -0.99
C ARG A 168 5.06 18.05 -0.55
N ALA A 169 5.99 17.34 0.08
CA ALA A 169 5.71 16.01 0.60
C ALA A 169 4.69 16.04 1.74
N VAL A 170 4.79 17.04 2.63
CA VAL A 170 3.85 17.24 3.74
C VAL A 170 2.45 17.60 3.22
N GLU A 171 2.35 18.54 2.26
CA GLU A 171 1.07 18.90 1.65
C GLU A 171 0.47 17.73 0.87
N GLY A 172 1.27 16.99 0.12
CA GLY A 172 0.86 15.77 -0.55
C GLY A 172 0.32 14.71 0.42
N ALA A 173 0.96 14.51 1.57
CA ALA A 173 0.46 13.59 2.60
C ALA A 173 -0.91 14.04 3.16
N ARG A 174 -1.11 15.34 3.38
CA ARG A 174 -2.43 15.89 3.78
C ARG A 174 -3.47 15.74 2.68
N SER A 175 -3.09 15.94 1.42
CA SER A 175 -3.96 15.74 0.25
C SER A 175 -4.44 14.29 0.12
N ILE A 176 -3.57 13.30 0.39
CA ILE A 176 -3.98 11.89 0.47
C ILE A 176 -5.07 11.69 1.52
N ALA A 177 -4.91 12.27 2.72
CA ALA A 177 -5.91 12.14 3.76
C ALA A 177 -7.25 12.80 3.35
N ALA A 178 -7.22 13.97 2.71
CA ALA A 178 -8.40 14.63 2.18
C ALA A 178 -9.09 13.78 1.10
N PHE A 179 -8.31 13.21 0.17
CA PHE A 179 -8.79 12.28 -0.86
C PHE A 179 -9.46 11.04 -0.27
N PHE A 180 -8.89 10.46 0.79
CA PHE A 180 -9.46 9.30 1.45
C PHE A 180 -10.70 9.63 2.28
N ASN A 181 -10.81 10.84 2.81
CA ASN A 181 -11.95 11.28 3.60
C ASN A 181 -13.14 11.76 2.75
N SER A 182 -12.97 12.05 1.45
CA SER A 182 -14.05 12.54 0.61
C SER A 182 -15.11 11.46 0.37
N ASP A 183 -16.39 11.87 0.39
CA ASP A 183 -17.54 10.96 0.25
C ASP A 183 -17.91 10.65 -1.21
N ASP A 184 -17.18 11.18 -2.20
CA ASP A 184 -17.48 11.08 -3.64
C ASP A 184 -17.37 9.66 -4.23
N ARG A 185 -17.43 8.63 -3.39
CA ARG A 185 -17.22 7.22 -3.78
C ARG A 185 -18.22 6.66 -4.77
N PHE A 186 -19.29 7.40 -5.11
CA PHE A 186 -20.39 6.88 -5.90
C PHE A 186 -21.01 7.91 -6.87
N LEU A 187 -20.34 8.98 -7.18
CA LEU A 187 -20.78 9.85 -8.25
C LEU A 187 -20.20 9.34 -9.57
N SER A 188 -20.95 8.48 -10.20
CA SER A 188 -20.93 8.12 -11.63
C SER A 188 -20.84 6.61 -11.89
N PHE A 189 -22.01 6.05 -12.05
CA PHE A 189 -22.29 5.06 -13.10
C PHE A 189 -23.63 5.38 -13.73
#